data_9fb7873b8526c20e085d12eefb289002
#
_entry.id   9fb7873b8526c20e085d12eefb289002
#
_cell.length_a   1.000
_cell.length_b   1.000
_cell.length_c   1.000
_cell.angle_alpha   90.00
_cell.angle_beta   90.00
_cell.angle_gamma   90.00
#
_symmetry.space_group_name_H-M   'P 1'
#
loop_
_entity.id
_entity.type
_entity.pdbx_description
1 polymer ?
#
loop_
_entity_poly.entity_id
_entity_poly.type
_entity_poly.pdbx_seq_one_letter_code
_entity_poly.pdbx_strand_id
1 'polypeptide(L)'
;MAGEVTSQRLVWRGGLLFEGEDSRGHRVAISGDATREGMKPSDLLPLSLAACLSYDVVEVLRKKRQDLRTLEVTVSSEQDDVAPWRFVRLVLRFEVGGVVELKAARRALELAEKNCPVLATVTPAVRVETSIDVLSPS
;
A
#
# COMPACT_ATOMS: atom_id res chain seq x y z
N MET A 1 12.91 11.03 -19.46
CA MET A 1 11.86 12.07 -19.56
C MET A 1 11.11 12.17 -18.23
N ALA A 2 11.04 13.36 -17.69
CA ALA A 2 10.32 13.59 -16.44
C ALA A 2 8.82 13.67 -16.69
N GLY A 3 8.05 13.13 -15.77
CA GLY A 3 6.61 13.25 -15.79
C GLY A 3 6.14 14.57 -15.18
N GLU A 4 4.86 14.65 -14.93
CA GLU A 4 4.22 15.78 -14.29
C GLU A 4 4.69 15.94 -12.84
N VAL A 5 4.88 17.18 -12.41
CA VAL A 5 5.24 17.49 -11.04
C VAL A 5 3.97 17.65 -10.21
N THR A 6 3.87 16.91 -9.12
CA THR A 6 2.80 17.08 -8.14
C THR A 6 3.38 17.51 -6.80
N SER A 7 2.57 18.15 -5.97
CA SER A 7 3.01 18.63 -4.67
C SER A 7 2.09 18.15 -3.57
N GLN A 8 2.68 17.84 -2.44
CA GLN A 8 1.99 17.52 -1.21
C GLN A 8 2.40 18.56 -0.15
N ARG A 9 1.64 18.64 0.93
CA ARG A 9 1.88 19.63 1.97
C ARG A 9 1.78 18.97 3.33
N LEU A 10 2.69 19.34 4.24
CA LEU A 10 2.64 18.89 5.62
C LEU A 10 2.60 20.11 6.53
N VAL A 11 1.65 20.13 7.46
CA VAL A 11 1.49 21.21 8.42
C VAL A 11 1.63 20.66 9.84
N TRP A 12 2.49 21.29 10.63
CA TRP A 12 2.64 20.98 12.06
C TRP A 12 1.44 21.53 12.83
N ARG A 13 0.86 20.69 13.68
CA ARG A 13 -0.32 21.04 14.49
C ARG A 13 -0.04 21.03 15.99
N GLY A 14 1.22 21.13 16.39
CA GLY A 14 1.64 21.13 17.80
C GLY A 14 2.12 19.77 18.28
N GLY A 15 3.04 19.76 19.21
CA GLY A 15 3.61 18.51 19.71
C GLY A 15 4.23 17.70 18.59
N LEU A 16 3.81 16.44 18.48
CA LEU A 16 4.22 15.54 17.39
C LEU A 16 3.06 15.23 16.45
N LEU A 17 2.10 16.14 16.34
CA LEU A 17 0.94 15.99 15.46
C LEU A 17 1.12 16.83 14.20
N PHE A 18 0.84 16.21 13.07
CA PHE A 18 0.92 16.81 11.74
C PHE A 18 -0.33 16.51 10.94
N GLU A 19 -0.59 17.34 9.95
CA GLU A 19 -1.63 17.10 8.98
C GLU A 19 -1.00 17.09 7.59
N GLY A 20 -1.12 15.96 6.90
CA GLY A 20 -0.66 15.81 5.53
C GLY A 20 -1.79 16.08 4.56
N GLU A 21 -1.48 16.71 3.43
CA GLU A 21 -2.42 16.96 2.37
C GLU A 21 -1.83 16.47 1.06
N ASP A 22 -2.62 15.69 0.31
CA ASP A 22 -2.18 15.17 -0.98
C ASP A 22 -2.30 16.22 -2.08
N SER A 23 -1.93 15.84 -3.30
CA SER A 23 -1.97 16.75 -4.46
C SER A 23 -3.39 17.12 -4.90
N ARG A 24 -4.41 16.46 -4.33
CA ARG A 24 -5.82 16.70 -4.67
C ARG A 24 -6.62 17.28 -3.51
N GLY A 25 -5.95 17.68 -2.41
CA GLY A 25 -6.60 18.33 -1.28
C GLY A 25 -7.15 17.40 -0.20
N HIS A 26 -6.89 16.09 -0.28
CA HIS A 26 -7.29 15.15 0.76
C HIS A 26 -6.29 15.15 1.91
N ARG A 27 -6.78 14.95 3.14
CA ARG A 27 -5.97 15.12 4.34
C ARG A 27 -5.89 13.86 5.18
N VAL A 28 -4.77 13.74 5.90
CA VAL A 28 -4.54 12.65 6.85
C VAL A 28 -3.81 13.21 8.08
N ALA A 29 -4.26 12.80 9.26
CA ALA A 29 -3.56 13.11 10.50
C ALA A 29 -2.39 12.14 10.68
N ILE A 30 -1.22 12.66 11.02
CA ILE A 30 0.01 11.90 11.20
C ILE A 30 0.60 12.25 12.57
N SER A 31 0.97 11.25 13.36
CA SER A 31 1.55 11.49 14.67
C SER A 31 2.66 10.48 14.98
N GLY A 32 3.80 10.99 15.48
CA GLY A 32 4.87 10.14 15.99
C GLY A 32 4.64 9.66 17.42
N ASP A 33 3.61 10.17 18.08
CA ASP A 33 3.27 9.84 19.45
C ASP A 33 2.16 8.79 19.47
N ALA A 34 2.42 7.62 20.07
CA ALA A 34 1.48 6.51 20.12
C ALA A 34 0.16 6.84 20.84
N THR A 35 0.12 7.90 21.61
CA THR A 35 -1.09 8.33 22.34
C THR A 35 -1.93 9.34 21.54
N ARG A 36 -1.52 9.71 20.35
CA ARG A 36 -2.17 10.74 19.56
C ARG A 36 -3.05 10.19 18.45
N GLU A 37 -3.95 11.04 17.99
CA GLU A 37 -4.92 10.74 16.94
C GLU A 37 -4.32 10.95 15.55
N GLY A 38 -3.45 10.06 15.15
CA GLY A 38 -2.85 10.15 13.83
C GLY A 38 -2.16 8.87 13.46
N MET A 39 -1.97 8.69 12.15
CA MET A 39 -1.24 7.54 11.64
C MET A 39 0.25 7.70 11.92
N LYS A 40 0.89 6.61 12.29
CA LYS A 40 2.33 6.57 12.48
C LYS A 40 3.01 6.84 11.12
N PRO A 41 3.99 7.78 11.06
CA PRO A 41 4.64 8.10 9.78
C PRO A 41 5.20 6.89 9.04
N SER A 42 5.84 5.97 9.76
CA SER A 42 6.43 4.78 9.16
C SER A 42 5.40 3.79 8.62
N ASP A 43 4.13 3.87 9.02
CA ASP A 43 3.07 3.01 8.48
C ASP A 43 2.56 3.51 7.14
N LEU A 44 2.80 4.77 6.80
CA LEU A 44 2.34 5.34 5.52
C LEU A 44 3.05 4.72 4.32
N LEU A 45 4.32 4.36 4.45
CA LEU A 45 5.06 3.73 3.37
C LEU A 45 4.49 2.36 2.99
N PRO A 46 4.35 1.39 3.93
CA PRO A 46 3.74 0.11 3.58
C PRO A 46 2.27 0.24 3.13
N LEU A 47 1.51 1.16 3.72
CA LEU A 47 0.12 1.39 3.28
C LEU A 47 0.06 1.94 1.86
N SER A 48 0.95 2.85 1.48
CA SER A 48 0.99 3.39 0.12
C SER A 48 1.28 2.29 -0.90
N LEU A 49 2.18 1.37 -0.57
CA LEU A 49 2.49 0.23 -1.43
C LEU A 49 1.29 -0.69 -1.58
N ALA A 50 0.64 -1.03 -0.47
CA ALA A 50 -0.56 -1.88 -0.49
C ALA A 50 -1.68 -1.25 -1.32
N ALA A 51 -1.93 0.05 -1.15
CA ALA A 51 -2.97 0.75 -1.90
C ALA A 51 -2.64 0.83 -3.39
N CYS A 52 -1.40 1.12 -3.74
CA CYS A 52 -0.97 1.22 -5.14
C CYS A 52 -1.16 -0.11 -5.88
N LEU A 53 -0.72 -1.21 -5.28
CA LEU A 53 -0.90 -2.55 -5.85
C LEU A 53 -2.38 -2.94 -5.91
N SER A 54 -3.14 -2.64 -4.85
CA SER A 54 -4.55 -2.99 -4.78
C SER A 54 -5.38 -2.29 -5.85
N TYR A 55 -5.05 -1.04 -6.16
CA TYR A 55 -5.73 -0.30 -7.22
C TYR A 55 -5.71 -1.11 -8.53
N ASP A 56 -4.54 -1.56 -8.93
CA ASP A 56 -4.40 -2.32 -10.18
C ASP A 56 -5.01 -3.72 -10.08
N VAL A 57 -4.92 -4.38 -8.92
CA VAL A 57 -5.57 -5.68 -8.71
C VAL A 57 -7.08 -5.55 -8.95
N VAL A 58 -7.71 -4.54 -8.34
CA VAL A 58 -9.15 -4.30 -8.52
C VAL A 58 -9.48 -4.00 -9.98
N GLU A 59 -8.71 -3.11 -10.62
CA GLU A 59 -8.94 -2.74 -12.01
C GLU A 59 -8.84 -3.95 -12.96
N VAL A 60 -7.82 -4.77 -12.79
CA VAL A 60 -7.63 -5.95 -13.64
C VAL A 60 -8.75 -6.97 -13.43
N LEU A 61 -9.13 -7.24 -12.18
CA LEU A 61 -10.21 -8.19 -11.89
C LEU A 61 -11.55 -7.72 -12.45
N ARG A 62 -11.82 -6.42 -12.38
CA ARG A 62 -13.03 -5.83 -12.96
C ARG A 62 -13.03 -5.95 -14.49
N LYS A 63 -11.90 -5.68 -15.12
CA LYS A 63 -11.76 -5.84 -16.59
C LYS A 63 -11.92 -7.28 -17.02
N LYS A 64 -11.50 -8.23 -16.18
CA LYS A 64 -11.69 -9.66 -16.42
C LYS A 64 -13.09 -10.15 -16.03
N ARG A 65 -13.96 -9.24 -15.63
CA ARG A 65 -15.35 -9.52 -15.22
C ARG A 65 -15.46 -10.52 -14.09
N GLN A 66 -14.50 -10.50 -13.19
CA GLN A 66 -14.55 -11.27 -11.95
C GLN A 66 -15.48 -10.53 -10.96
N ASP A 67 -16.27 -11.28 -10.20
CA ASP A 67 -17.17 -10.71 -9.20
C ASP A 67 -16.41 -10.51 -7.89
N LEU A 68 -15.57 -9.48 -7.85
CA LEU A 68 -14.80 -9.11 -6.66
C LEU A 68 -15.71 -8.38 -5.69
N ARG A 69 -15.82 -8.87 -4.46
CA ARG A 69 -16.66 -8.29 -3.41
C ARG A 69 -15.87 -7.74 -2.24
N THR A 70 -14.74 -8.39 -1.91
CA THR A 70 -13.89 -7.94 -0.81
C THR A 70 -12.43 -8.02 -1.21
N LEU A 71 -11.64 -7.12 -0.66
CA LEU A 71 -10.19 -7.15 -0.78
C LEU A 71 -9.59 -6.64 0.53
N GLU A 72 -8.74 -7.44 1.12
CA GLU A 72 -8.00 -7.04 2.31
C GLU A 72 -6.53 -7.35 2.09
N VAL A 73 -5.67 -6.41 2.48
CA VAL A 73 -4.22 -6.59 2.38
C VAL A 73 -3.61 -6.37 3.75
N THR A 74 -2.89 -7.37 4.21
CA THR A 74 -2.11 -7.25 5.44
C THR A 74 -0.65 -7.08 5.06
N VAL A 75 -0.02 -6.04 5.59
CA VAL A 75 1.39 -5.77 5.36
C VAL A 75 2.17 -5.97 6.64
N SER A 76 3.16 -6.85 6.59
CA SER A 76 4.10 -7.05 7.68
C SER A 76 5.40 -6.36 7.29
N SER A 77 5.89 -5.47 8.15
CA SER A 77 7.09 -4.67 7.88
C SER A 77 8.19 -5.07 8.86
N GLU A 78 9.39 -5.25 8.33
CA GLU A 78 10.57 -5.51 9.14
C GLU A 78 11.56 -4.36 8.93
N GLN A 79 12.05 -3.80 10.04
CA GLN A 79 13.03 -2.72 10.04
C GLN A 79 14.29 -3.18 10.75
N ASP A 80 15.42 -2.52 10.47
CA ASP A 80 16.66 -2.75 11.23
C ASP A 80 16.39 -2.44 12.71
N ASP A 81 17.11 -3.13 13.59
CA ASP A 81 17.04 -2.91 15.04
C ASP A 81 17.96 -1.80 15.53
N VAL A 82 18.70 -1.17 14.63
CA VAL A 82 19.61 -0.05 14.90
C VAL A 82 19.26 1.14 14.02
N ALA A 83 19.56 2.37 14.51
CA ALA A 83 19.33 3.59 13.74
C ALA A 83 20.08 3.54 12.40
N PRO A 84 19.50 3.99 11.29
CA PRO A 84 18.24 4.74 11.20
C PRO A 84 16.96 3.88 11.03
N TRP A 85 16.94 2.67 11.48
CA TRP A 85 15.79 1.75 11.44
C TRP A 85 15.20 1.57 10.04
N ARG A 86 16.06 1.36 9.08
CA ARG A 86 15.70 1.22 7.68
C ARG A 86 14.75 0.05 7.46
N PHE A 87 13.76 0.21 6.60
CA PHE A 87 12.94 -0.91 6.17
C PHE A 87 13.80 -1.90 5.39
N VAL A 88 13.75 -3.17 5.76
CA VAL A 88 14.52 -4.23 5.08
C VAL A 88 13.61 -5.20 4.35
N ARG A 89 12.38 -5.40 4.81
CA ARG A 89 11.46 -6.37 4.22
C ARG A 89 10.00 -5.95 4.42
N LEU A 90 9.20 -6.08 3.37
CA LEU A 90 7.74 -5.90 3.41
C LEU A 90 7.09 -7.16 2.85
N VAL A 91 6.16 -7.74 3.59
CA VAL A 91 5.39 -8.91 3.15
C VAL A 91 3.93 -8.50 3.05
N LEU A 92 3.38 -8.58 1.84
CA LEU A 92 1.98 -8.22 1.58
C LEU A 92 1.18 -9.46 1.25
N ARG A 93 0.13 -9.69 2.03
CA ARG A 93 -0.80 -10.79 1.81
C ARG A 93 -2.15 -10.24 1.39
N PHE A 94 -2.55 -10.54 0.17
CA PHE A 94 -3.83 -10.12 -0.42
C PHE A 94 -4.84 -11.24 -0.24
N GLU A 95 -6.01 -10.90 0.24
CA GLU A 95 -7.14 -11.82 0.36
C GLU A 95 -8.32 -11.22 -0.37
N VAL A 96 -8.79 -11.90 -1.42
CA VAL A 96 -9.94 -11.44 -2.22
C VAL A 96 -11.11 -12.38 -1.99
N GLY A 97 -12.30 -11.81 -1.89
CA GLY A 97 -13.55 -12.53 -1.75
C GLY A 97 -14.52 -12.19 -2.85
N GLY A 98 -15.49 -13.07 -3.06
CA GLY A 98 -16.47 -12.98 -4.14
C GLY A 98 -16.36 -14.19 -5.03
N VAL A 99 -16.76 -14.04 -6.29
CA VAL A 99 -16.64 -15.11 -7.29
C VAL A 99 -15.43 -14.76 -8.17
N VAL A 100 -14.25 -15.14 -7.69
CA VAL A 100 -12.97 -14.82 -8.30
C VAL A 100 -12.16 -16.09 -8.50
N GLU A 101 -11.67 -16.30 -9.71
CA GLU A 101 -10.77 -17.41 -10.00
C GLU A 101 -9.37 -17.10 -9.49
N LEU A 102 -8.74 -18.08 -8.84
CA LEU A 102 -7.37 -17.90 -8.29
C LEU A 102 -6.38 -17.51 -9.40
N LYS A 103 -6.50 -18.12 -10.57
CA LYS A 103 -5.65 -17.79 -11.72
C LYS A 103 -5.79 -16.31 -12.11
N ALA A 104 -7.01 -15.78 -12.11
CA ALA A 104 -7.28 -14.38 -12.42
C ALA A 104 -6.68 -13.47 -11.33
N ALA A 105 -6.83 -13.85 -10.07
CA ALA A 105 -6.27 -13.08 -8.95
C ALA A 105 -4.74 -13.03 -9.04
N ARG A 106 -4.09 -14.13 -9.29
CA ARG A 106 -2.63 -14.19 -9.45
C ARG A 106 -2.15 -13.34 -10.61
N ARG A 107 -2.85 -13.41 -11.74
CA ARG A 107 -2.50 -12.59 -12.91
C ARG A 107 -2.69 -11.11 -12.63
N ALA A 108 -3.74 -10.75 -11.90
CA ALA A 108 -4.00 -9.37 -11.51
C ALA A 108 -2.85 -8.82 -10.66
N LEU A 109 -2.38 -9.60 -9.69
CA LEU A 109 -1.25 -9.20 -8.85
C LEU A 109 0.04 -9.06 -9.65
N GLU A 110 0.34 -9.99 -10.56
CA GLU A 110 1.51 -9.89 -11.44
C GLU A 110 1.49 -8.61 -12.26
N LEU A 111 0.34 -8.25 -12.83
CA LEU A 111 0.19 -7.02 -13.61
C LEU A 111 0.32 -5.78 -12.74
N ALA A 112 -0.23 -5.81 -11.53
CA ALA A 112 -0.10 -4.73 -10.57
C ALA A 112 1.37 -4.48 -10.23
N GLU A 113 2.13 -5.54 -10.00
CA GLU A 113 3.56 -5.43 -9.67
C GLU A 113 4.38 -4.81 -10.81
N LYS A 114 4.02 -5.07 -12.05
CA LYS A 114 4.70 -4.49 -13.22
C LYS A 114 4.47 -2.99 -13.37
N ASN A 115 3.36 -2.49 -12.84
CA ASN A 115 2.92 -1.12 -13.12
C ASN A 115 2.88 -0.22 -11.87
N CYS A 116 3.33 -0.71 -10.72
CA CYS A 116 3.27 0.05 -9.47
C CYS A 116 4.49 0.94 -9.30
N PRO A 117 4.33 2.28 -9.35
CA PRO A 117 5.45 3.19 -9.15
C PRO A 117 6.06 3.11 -7.75
N VAL A 118 5.24 2.86 -6.74
CA VAL A 118 5.73 2.73 -5.36
C VAL A 118 6.61 1.49 -5.23
N LEU A 119 6.15 0.34 -5.78
CA LEU A 119 6.93 -0.90 -5.76
C LEU A 119 8.28 -0.71 -6.49
N ALA A 120 8.24 -0.12 -7.67
CA ALA A 120 9.45 0.13 -8.45
C ALA A 120 10.45 1.01 -7.70
N THR A 121 9.95 1.92 -6.88
CA THR A 121 10.77 2.84 -6.11
C THR A 121 11.41 2.16 -4.88
N VAL A 122 10.64 1.32 -4.18
CA VAL A 122 11.14 0.71 -2.93
C VAL A 122 11.97 -0.56 -3.15
N THR A 123 11.71 -1.33 -4.21
CA THR A 123 12.37 -2.63 -4.42
C THR A 123 13.90 -2.60 -4.50
N PRO A 124 14.56 -1.56 -5.01
CA PRO A 124 16.02 -1.52 -4.97
C PRO A 124 16.63 -1.54 -3.57
N ALA A 125 15.87 -1.10 -2.56
CA ALA A 125 16.37 -0.98 -1.18
C ALA A 125 15.66 -1.93 -0.21
N VAL A 126 14.45 -2.37 -0.52
CA VAL A 126 13.62 -3.16 0.39
C VAL A 126 13.18 -4.45 -0.30
N ARG A 127 13.34 -5.57 0.39
CA ARG A 127 12.83 -6.86 -0.10
C ARG A 127 11.31 -6.88 0.05
N VAL A 128 10.59 -7.07 -1.06
CA VAL A 128 9.13 -7.12 -1.06
C VAL A 128 8.68 -8.51 -1.50
N GLU A 129 7.82 -9.11 -0.69
CA GLU A 129 7.21 -10.40 -0.97
C GLU A 129 5.69 -10.23 -0.99
N THR A 130 5.04 -10.84 -1.98
CA THR A 130 3.59 -10.74 -2.15
C THR A 130 2.96 -12.11 -2.30
N SER A 131 1.72 -12.23 -1.86
CA SER A 131 0.90 -13.41 -2.10
C SER A 131 -0.57 -12.99 -2.21
N ILE A 132 -1.36 -13.77 -2.94
CA ILE A 132 -2.79 -13.52 -3.08
C ILE A 132 -3.55 -14.85 -2.98
N ASP A 133 -4.60 -14.83 -2.18
CA ASP A 133 -5.50 -15.96 -1.98
C ASP A 133 -6.94 -15.53 -2.26
N VAL A 134 -7.74 -16.46 -2.72
CA VAL A 134 -9.16 -16.27 -2.89
C VAL A 134 -9.86 -16.97 -1.74
N LEU A 135 -10.67 -16.19 -0.99
CA LEU A 135 -11.43 -16.74 0.13
C LEU A 135 -12.58 -17.60 -0.39
N SER A 136 -12.73 -18.78 0.21
CA SER A 136 -13.85 -19.64 -0.13
C SER A 136 -15.16 -18.96 0.29
N PRO A 137 -16.22 -19.01 -0.56
CA PRO A 137 -17.53 -18.52 -0.12
C PRO A 137 -18.02 -19.35 1.05
N SER A 138 -18.42 -18.67 2.11
CA SER A 138 -18.99 -19.31 3.30
C SER A 138 -20.48 -19.52 3.17
#